data_b82ea86984157cf07ee1f09e318e3d2c
#
_entry.id   b82ea86984157cf07ee1f09e318e3d2c
#
_cell.length_a   1.000
_cell.length_b   1.000
_cell.length_c   1.000
_cell.angle_alpha   90.00
_cell.angle_beta   90.00
_cell.angle_gamma   90.00
#
_symmetry.space_group_name_H-M   'P 1'
#
loop_
_entity.id
_entity.type
_entity.pdbx_description
1 polymer ?
#
loop_
_entity_poly.entity_id
_entity_poly.type
_entity_poly.pdbx_seq_one_letter_code
_entity_poly.pdbx_strand_id
1 'polypeptide(L)'
;MPNDWRVIPEFDHYSVNRLGFIRNDDYDRVLVQYPNTRGTAMIGFFKNGIQYKRAVAPIVAHAFLDAPPSDQATPINLDGDRFNNRVDNLMWRPLWFARRYHRQFQDEICVTKPIEDMDSGERFENSRLAAIKYGLLDREIRIGILNRIPVWPTFQFFRISR
;
A
#
# COMPACT_ATOMS: atom_id res chain seq x y z
N MET A 1 14.00 -0.44 -14.43
CA MET A 1 14.79 -1.67 -14.56
C MET A 1 14.67 -2.51 -13.31
N PRO A 2 14.43 -3.82 -13.42
CA PRO A 2 14.34 -4.69 -12.24
C PRO A 2 15.62 -4.77 -11.39
N ASN A 3 16.71 -4.19 -11.86
CA ASN A 3 18.03 -4.23 -11.22
C ASN A 3 18.37 -3.01 -10.36
N ASP A 4 17.39 -2.17 -10.02
CA ASP A 4 17.61 -1.06 -9.09
C ASP A 4 17.55 -1.58 -7.64
N TRP A 5 18.62 -2.25 -7.24
CA TRP A 5 18.78 -2.80 -5.89
C TRP A 5 19.33 -1.74 -4.95
N ARG A 6 18.69 -1.56 -3.80
CA ARG A 6 19.13 -0.66 -2.74
C ARG A 6 19.41 -1.44 -1.47
N VAL A 7 20.55 -1.16 -0.85
CA VAL A 7 20.92 -1.77 0.43
C VAL A 7 19.92 -1.37 1.51
N ILE A 8 19.53 -2.35 2.32
CA ILE A 8 18.63 -2.13 3.47
C ILE A 8 19.48 -1.65 4.64
N PRO A 9 19.32 -0.41 5.15
CA PRO A 9 20.22 0.18 6.15
C PRO A 9 20.34 -0.62 7.44
N GLU A 10 19.23 -1.20 7.91
CA GLU A 10 19.23 -2.04 9.12
C GLU A 10 19.94 -3.39 8.92
N PHE A 11 19.96 -3.88 7.68
CA PHE A 11 20.52 -5.18 7.27
C PHE A 11 21.38 -5.01 6.02
N ASP A 12 22.59 -4.53 6.18
CA ASP A 12 23.50 -4.08 5.10
C ASP A 12 24.02 -5.18 4.17
N HIS A 13 23.82 -6.45 4.53
CA HIS A 13 24.08 -7.61 3.64
C HIS A 13 22.89 -7.97 2.74
N TYR A 14 21.83 -7.16 2.78
CA TYR A 14 20.60 -7.38 2.02
C TYR A 14 20.20 -6.14 1.25
N SER A 15 19.59 -6.37 0.09
CA SER A 15 19.08 -5.33 -0.79
C SER A 15 17.63 -5.58 -1.18
N VAL A 16 16.92 -4.51 -1.50
CA VAL A 16 15.53 -4.52 -1.96
C VAL A 16 15.42 -3.82 -3.31
N ASN A 17 14.52 -4.27 -4.17
CA ASN A 17 14.23 -3.62 -5.45
C ASN A 17 12.82 -3.05 -5.54
N ARG A 18 12.53 -2.30 -6.61
CA ARG A 18 11.22 -1.67 -6.84
C ARG A 18 10.06 -2.66 -7.02
N LEU A 19 10.35 -3.90 -7.34
CA LEU A 19 9.34 -4.95 -7.49
C LEU A 19 8.98 -5.61 -6.14
N GLY A 20 9.66 -5.23 -5.04
CA GLY A 20 9.43 -5.79 -3.72
C GLY A 20 10.22 -7.06 -3.43
N PHE A 21 11.18 -7.42 -4.27
CA PHE A 21 12.09 -8.53 -4.01
C PHE A 21 13.21 -8.12 -3.07
N ILE A 22 13.58 -9.03 -2.18
CA ILE A 22 14.68 -8.86 -1.23
C ILE A 22 15.73 -9.94 -1.51
N ARG A 23 16.98 -9.54 -1.56
CA ARG A 23 18.12 -10.39 -1.91
C ARG A 23 19.16 -10.37 -0.81
N ASN A 24 19.72 -11.54 -0.50
CA ASN A 24 20.96 -11.64 0.24
C ASN A 24 22.12 -11.37 -0.73
N ASP A 25 22.87 -10.31 -0.50
CA ASP A 25 23.93 -9.86 -1.40
C ASP A 25 25.18 -10.73 -1.34
N ASP A 26 25.46 -11.37 -0.20
CA ASP A 26 26.62 -12.25 -0.04
C ASP A 26 26.51 -13.52 -0.87
N TYR A 27 25.28 -14.01 -1.04
CA TYR A 27 25.00 -15.26 -1.78
C TYR A 27 24.28 -15.02 -3.12
N ASP A 28 24.04 -13.77 -3.47
CA ASP A 28 23.24 -13.38 -4.67
C ASP A 28 21.92 -14.16 -4.78
N ARG A 29 21.21 -14.25 -3.66
CA ARG A 29 19.99 -15.08 -3.56
C ARG A 29 18.79 -14.25 -3.17
N VAL A 30 17.74 -14.29 -4.00
CA VAL A 30 16.42 -13.72 -3.67
C VAL A 30 15.75 -14.57 -2.60
N LEU A 31 15.27 -13.92 -1.54
CA LEU A 31 14.66 -14.59 -0.40
C LEU A 31 13.17 -14.86 -0.63
N VAL A 32 12.70 -15.98 -0.07
CA VAL A 32 11.27 -16.33 -0.07
C VAL A 32 10.53 -15.52 1.00
N GLN A 33 9.43 -14.90 0.61
CA GLN A 33 8.52 -14.21 1.51
C GLN A 33 7.43 -15.16 2.00
N TYR A 34 6.97 -14.96 3.23
CA TYR A 34 5.94 -15.81 3.83
C TYR A 34 4.87 -14.96 4.55
N PRO A 35 3.61 -15.42 4.64
CA PRO A 35 2.57 -14.68 5.32
C PRO A 35 2.68 -14.83 6.85
N ASN A 36 2.38 -13.75 7.58
CA ASN A 36 2.09 -13.85 8.99
C ASN A 36 0.60 -14.24 9.19
N THR A 37 0.14 -14.29 10.44
CA THR A 37 -1.25 -14.64 10.78
C THR A 37 -2.30 -13.68 10.22
N ARG A 38 -1.88 -12.47 9.82
CA ARG A 38 -2.74 -11.43 9.22
C ARG A 38 -2.62 -11.35 7.70
N GLY A 39 -1.86 -12.26 7.09
CA GLY A 39 -1.64 -12.27 5.64
C GLY A 39 -0.61 -11.26 5.13
N THR A 40 0.13 -10.59 6.01
CA THR A 40 1.21 -9.66 5.64
C THR A 40 2.42 -10.43 5.17
N ALA A 41 3.02 -10.01 4.03
CA ALA A 41 4.27 -10.57 3.55
C ALA A 41 5.42 -10.23 4.49
N MET A 42 6.10 -11.26 4.98
CA MET A 42 7.22 -11.20 5.91
C MET A 42 8.48 -11.75 5.28
N ILE A 43 9.60 -11.28 5.80
CA ILE A 43 10.94 -11.72 5.41
C ILE A 43 11.81 -11.94 6.65
N GLY A 44 12.72 -12.92 6.60
CA GLY A 44 13.68 -13.17 7.65
C GLY A 44 15.09 -12.72 7.26
N PHE A 45 15.74 -11.99 8.16
CA PHE A 45 17.13 -11.57 8.03
C PHE A 45 17.99 -12.19 9.13
N PHE A 46 19.24 -12.47 8.81
CA PHE A 46 20.23 -12.84 9.81
C PHE A 46 21.25 -11.72 10.00
N LYS A 47 21.48 -11.36 11.25
CA LYS A 47 22.50 -10.37 11.63
C LYS A 47 23.13 -10.79 12.95
N ASN A 48 24.45 -10.95 12.94
CA ASN A 48 25.21 -11.39 14.12
C ASN A 48 24.67 -12.70 14.73
N GLY A 49 24.27 -13.66 13.88
CA GLY A 49 23.73 -14.95 14.30
C GLY A 49 22.29 -14.93 14.82
N ILE A 50 21.62 -13.76 14.80
CA ILE A 50 20.23 -13.59 15.23
C ILE A 50 19.33 -13.43 14.03
N GLN A 51 18.20 -14.11 14.05
CA GLN A 51 17.17 -13.97 13.03
C GLN A 51 16.19 -12.84 13.40
N TYR A 52 15.97 -11.93 12.46
CA TYR A 52 15.00 -10.84 12.56
C TYR A 52 13.91 -11.04 11.51
N LYS A 53 12.67 -10.85 11.90
CA LYS A 53 11.52 -10.91 11.00
C LYS A 53 10.99 -9.49 10.77
N ARG A 54 10.76 -9.13 9.52
CA ARG A 54 10.25 -7.81 9.13
C ARG A 54 9.16 -7.94 8.08
N ALA A 55 8.21 -7.02 8.09
CA ALA A 55 7.26 -6.87 6.99
C ALA A 55 7.97 -6.28 5.76
N VAL A 56 7.62 -6.77 4.58
CA VAL A 56 8.25 -6.36 3.32
C VAL A 56 7.83 -4.95 2.90
N ALA A 57 6.56 -4.62 3.03
CA ALA A 57 6.02 -3.34 2.55
C ALA A 57 6.74 -2.11 3.12
N PRO A 58 7.01 -1.99 4.44
CA PRO A 58 7.78 -0.87 4.99
C PRO A 58 9.19 -0.77 4.44
N ILE A 59 9.85 -1.90 4.18
CA ILE A 59 11.22 -1.93 3.62
C ILE A 59 11.22 -1.30 2.23
N VAL A 60 10.29 -1.69 1.36
CA VAL A 60 10.14 -1.13 0.02
C VAL A 60 9.78 0.35 0.09
N ALA A 61 8.82 0.70 0.93
CA ALA A 61 8.35 2.07 1.07
C ALA A 61 9.45 3.02 1.54
N HIS A 62 10.23 2.65 2.55
CA HIS A 62 11.36 3.45 3.03
C HIS A 62 12.49 3.56 2.00
N ALA A 63 12.68 2.55 1.16
CA ALA A 63 13.73 2.56 0.15
C ALA A 63 13.39 3.44 -1.06
N PHE A 64 12.11 3.53 -1.45
CA PHE A 64 11.73 4.07 -2.75
C PHE A 64 10.66 5.17 -2.73
N LEU A 65 9.84 5.25 -1.71
CA LEU A 65 8.88 6.36 -1.57
C LEU A 65 9.54 7.56 -0.89
N ASP A 66 8.91 8.72 -1.02
CA ASP A 66 9.28 9.88 -0.22
C ASP A 66 9.17 9.56 1.29
N ALA A 67 9.81 10.36 2.11
CA ALA A 67 9.77 10.17 3.55
C ALA A 67 8.31 10.12 4.07
N PRO A 68 8.01 9.25 5.06
CA PRO A 68 6.66 9.16 5.59
C PRO A 68 6.24 10.50 6.22
N PRO A 69 4.97 10.92 6.08
CA PRO A 69 4.49 12.20 6.59
C PRO A 69 4.46 12.27 8.12
N SER A 70 4.52 11.13 8.80
CA SER A 70 4.60 11.04 10.27
C SER A 70 5.18 9.69 10.70
N ASP A 71 5.61 9.61 11.96
CA ASP A 71 6.12 8.36 12.56
C ASP A 71 5.04 7.26 12.68
N GLN A 72 3.78 7.65 12.61
CA GLN A 72 2.65 6.72 12.65
C GLN A 72 2.17 6.29 11.26
N ALA A 73 2.84 6.74 10.21
CA ALA A 73 2.51 6.33 8.84
C ALA A 73 2.99 4.89 8.58
N THR A 74 2.19 4.16 7.82
CA THR A 74 2.50 2.82 7.34
C THR A 74 2.09 2.69 5.88
N PRO A 75 2.77 1.86 5.07
CA PRO A 75 2.34 1.67 3.69
C PRO A 75 1.06 0.84 3.61
N ILE A 76 0.19 1.24 2.68
CA ILE A 76 -0.94 0.44 2.23
C ILE A 76 -0.62 -0.19 0.88
N ASN A 77 -1.20 -1.37 0.62
CA ASN A 77 -1.19 -2.00 -0.70
C ASN A 77 -2.46 -1.57 -1.44
N LEU A 78 -2.32 -0.74 -2.46
CA LEU A 78 -3.46 -0.08 -3.12
C LEU A 78 -4.49 -1.07 -3.67
N ASP A 79 -4.05 -2.18 -4.24
CA ASP A 79 -4.92 -3.25 -4.74
C ASP A 79 -5.48 -4.19 -3.66
N GLY A 80 -5.07 -4.01 -2.41
CA GLY A 80 -5.45 -4.87 -1.27
C GLY A 80 -4.66 -6.16 -1.14
N ASP A 81 -3.81 -6.49 -2.10
CA ASP A 81 -2.92 -7.66 -2.05
C ASP A 81 -1.67 -7.33 -1.24
N ARG A 82 -1.57 -7.88 -0.05
CA ARG A 82 -0.47 -7.61 0.89
C ARG A 82 0.83 -8.32 0.52
N PHE A 83 0.85 -9.11 -0.54
CA PHE A 83 2.03 -9.67 -1.19
C PHE A 83 2.49 -8.87 -2.41
N ASN A 84 1.66 -7.96 -2.92
CA ASN A 84 2.04 -7.05 -3.99
C ASN A 84 2.70 -5.80 -3.40
N ASN A 85 3.99 -5.90 -3.08
CA ASN A 85 4.78 -4.82 -2.50
C ASN A 85 5.64 -4.09 -3.52
N ARG A 86 5.18 -3.99 -4.77
CA ARG A 86 5.76 -3.12 -5.79
C ARG A 86 5.61 -1.65 -5.35
N VAL A 87 6.59 -0.84 -5.65
CA VAL A 87 6.59 0.60 -5.29
C VAL A 87 5.33 1.31 -5.78
N ASP A 88 4.89 1.03 -7.00
CA ASP A 88 3.70 1.63 -7.61
C ASP A 88 2.37 1.19 -6.97
N ASN A 89 2.39 0.14 -6.13
CA ASN A 89 1.24 -0.34 -5.37
C ASN A 89 1.27 0.07 -3.89
N LEU A 90 2.22 0.90 -3.48
CA LEU A 90 2.39 1.34 -2.09
C LEU A 90 2.15 2.83 -1.93
N MET A 91 1.54 3.19 -0.82
CA MET A 91 1.28 4.58 -0.45
C MET A 91 1.28 4.72 1.07
N TRP A 92 1.86 5.82 1.60
CA TRP A 92 1.81 6.09 3.03
C TRP A 92 0.42 6.52 3.49
N ARG A 93 -0.06 5.91 4.56
CA ARG A 93 -1.28 6.30 5.28
C ARG A 93 -1.08 6.12 6.79
N PRO A 94 -1.85 6.81 7.64
CA PRO A 94 -1.82 6.55 9.08
C PRO A 94 -2.17 5.09 9.40
N LEU A 95 -1.60 4.55 10.47
CA LEU A 95 -1.80 3.14 10.84
C LEU A 95 -3.28 2.76 11.03
N TRP A 96 -4.07 3.65 11.65
CA TRP A 96 -5.52 3.42 11.83
C TRP A 96 -6.25 3.33 10.49
N PHE A 97 -5.85 4.15 9.50
CA PHE A 97 -6.41 4.15 8.16
C PHE A 97 -6.02 2.87 7.41
N ALA A 98 -4.76 2.47 7.50
CA ALA A 98 -4.25 1.29 6.81
C ALA A 98 -5.00 0.00 7.22
N ARG A 99 -5.36 -0.13 8.49
CA ARG A 99 -6.16 -1.26 8.98
C ARG A 99 -7.53 -1.32 8.31
N ARG A 100 -8.21 -0.19 8.20
CA ARG A 100 -9.50 -0.07 7.51
C ARG A 100 -9.35 -0.26 6.01
N TYR A 101 -8.29 0.26 5.43
CA TYR A 101 -8.02 0.15 4.01
C TYR A 101 -7.90 -1.31 3.57
N HIS A 102 -7.07 -2.09 4.22
CA HIS A 102 -6.92 -3.50 3.88
C HIS A 102 -8.17 -4.34 4.17
N ARG A 103 -8.91 -3.98 5.21
CA ARG A 103 -10.14 -4.68 5.57
C ARG A 103 -11.25 -4.46 4.55
N GLN A 104 -11.33 -3.29 3.91
CA GLN A 104 -12.40 -2.99 2.96
C GLN A 104 -12.49 -3.98 1.80
N PHE A 105 -11.39 -4.64 1.43
CA PHE A 105 -11.37 -5.63 0.35
C PHE A 105 -12.11 -6.92 0.69
N GLN A 106 -12.46 -7.12 1.96
CA GLN A 106 -13.29 -8.23 2.43
C GLN A 106 -14.79 -7.87 2.46
N ASP A 107 -15.12 -6.58 2.31
CA ASP A 107 -16.48 -6.06 2.35
C ASP A 107 -17.02 -5.86 0.93
N GLU A 108 -18.35 -5.73 0.84
CA GLU A 108 -19.00 -5.38 -0.43
C GLU A 108 -18.63 -3.96 -0.87
N ILE A 109 -18.70 -3.72 -2.19
CA ILE A 109 -18.47 -2.39 -2.76
C ILE A 109 -19.61 -1.45 -2.33
N CYS A 110 -19.25 -0.30 -1.77
CA CYS A 110 -20.22 0.63 -1.18
C CYS A 110 -21.09 1.35 -2.22
N VAL A 111 -20.53 1.72 -3.38
CA VAL A 111 -21.25 2.31 -4.51
C VAL A 111 -20.93 1.51 -5.76
N THR A 112 -21.92 0.75 -6.23
CA THR A 112 -21.77 -0.13 -7.40
C THR A 112 -22.08 0.57 -8.73
N LYS A 113 -22.63 1.78 -8.67
CA LYS A 113 -22.88 2.61 -9.85
C LYS A 113 -21.63 3.39 -10.24
N PRO A 114 -21.48 3.76 -11.52
CA PRO A 114 -20.40 4.64 -11.95
C PRO A 114 -20.38 5.96 -11.18
N ILE A 115 -19.18 6.37 -10.77
CA ILE A 115 -18.94 7.63 -10.08
C ILE A 115 -17.90 8.45 -10.84
N GLU A 116 -17.87 9.74 -10.55
CA GLU A 116 -16.94 10.68 -11.15
C GLU A 116 -16.23 11.49 -10.07
N ASP A 117 -14.93 11.62 -10.20
CA ASP A 117 -14.13 12.58 -9.46
C ASP A 117 -14.40 13.96 -10.03
N MET A 118 -14.97 14.85 -9.23
CA MET A 118 -15.37 16.18 -9.69
C MET A 118 -14.19 17.10 -9.98
N ASP A 119 -13.01 16.84 -9.40
CA ASP A 119 -11.82 17.66 -9.59
C ASP A 119 -11.12 17.32 -10.93
N SER A 120 -10.97 16.05 -11.23
CA SER A 120 -10.30 15.58 -12.46
C SER A 120 -11.25 15.27 -13.62
N GLY A 121 -12.53 15.03 -13.34
CA GLY A 121 -13.49 14.52 -14.31
C GLY A 121 -13.34 13.03 -14.63
N GLU A 122 -12.43 12.32 -13.94
CA GLU A 122 -12.21 10.89 -14.17
C GLU A 122 -13.39 10.07 -13.67
N ARG A 123 -13.77 9.08 -14.47
CA ARG A 123 -14.88 8.17 -14.17
C ARG A 123 -14.38 6.81 -13.73
N PHE A 124 -15.10 6.23 -12.77
CA PHE A 124 -14.86 4.88 -12.25
C PHE A 124 -16.17 4.10 -12.31
N GLU A 125 -16.09 2.81 -12.61
CA GLU A 125 -17.28 1.95 -12.66
C GLU A 125 -17.94 1.75 -11.30
N ASN A 126 -17.18 1.93 -10.22
CA ASN A 126 -17.67 1.84 -8.85
C ASN A 126 -16.74 2.59 -7.88
N SER A 127 -17.17 2.76 -6.65
CA SER A 127 -16.39 3.47 -5.62
C SER A 127 -15.09 2.76 -5.23
N ARG A 128 -15.03 1.43 -5.31
CA ARG A 128 -13.82 0.67 -4.97
C ARG A 128 -12.67 0.97 -5.93
N LEU A 129 -12.94 1.13 -7.22
CA LEU A 129 -11.90 1.47 -8.20
C LEU A 129 -11.30 2.85 -7.94
N ALA A 130 -12.13 3.83 -7.55
CA ALA A 130 -11.63 5.14 -7.13
C ALA A 130 -10.80 5.05 -5.83
N ALA A 131 -11.26 4.25 -4.86
CA ALA A 131 -10.53 4.00 -3.62
C ALA A 131 -9.13 3.40 -3.89
N ILE A 132 -9.03 2.45 -4.80
CA ILE A 132 -7.76 1.84 -5.21
C ILE A 132 -6.83 2.86 -5.84
N LYS A 133 -7.34 3.68 -6.75
CA LYS A 133 -6.50 4.68 -7.44
C LYS A 133 -5.90 5.72 -6.48
N TYR A 134 -6.69 6.22 -5.56
CA TYR A 134 -6.30 7.34 -4.69
C TYR A 134 -5.91 6.91 -3.27
N GLY A 135 -6.00 5.63 -2.94
CA GLY A 135 -5.73 5.14 -1.59
C GLY A 135 -6.75 5.65 -0.58
N LEU A 136 -8.03 5.57 -0.91
CA LEU A 136 -9.15 6.04 -0.11
C LEU A 136 -9.96 4.89 0.47
N LEU A 137 -10.83 5.21 1.42
CA LEU A 137 -11.82 4.26 1.92
C LEU A 137 -13.09 4.35 1.07
N ASP A 138 -13.52 3.25 0.52
CA ASP A 138 -14.72 3.09 -0.29
C ASP A 138 -15.97 3.61 0.43
N ARG A 139 -16.09 3.32 1.73
CA ARG A 139 -17.17 3.83 2.58
C ARG A 139 -17.16 5.36 2.68
N GLU A 140 -16.00 5.96 2.80
CA GLU A 140 -15.87 7.42 2.88
C GLU A 140 -16.23 8.10 1.56
N ILE A 141 -15.95 7.47 0.42
CA ILE A 141 -16.42 7.94 -0.89
C ILE A 141 -17.94 7.96 -0.92
N ARG A 142 -18.60 6.91 -0.47
CA ARG A 142 -20.06 6.85 -0.36
C ARG A 142 -20.63 7.98 0.51
N ILE A 143 -20.04 8.18 1.68
CA ILE A 143 -20.44 9.24 2.62
C ILE A 143 -20.24 10.62 1.97
N GLY A 144 -19.12 10.82 1.28
CA GLY A 144 -18.80 12.03 0.54
C GLY A 144 -19.84 12.35 -0.54
N ILE A 145 -20.28 11.34 -1.29
CA ILE A 145 -21.32 11.49 -2.32
C ILE A 145 -22.67 11.87 -1.69
N LEU A 146 -23.08 11.17 -0.63
CA LEU A 146 -24.38 11.37 0.02
C LEU A 146 -24.48 12.73 0.70
N ASN A 147 -23.42 13.20 1.34
CA ASN A 147 -23.42 14.42 2.13
C ASN A 147 -22.78 15.61 1.40
N ARG A 148 -22.30 15.42 0.17
CA ARG A 148 -21.62 16.47 -0.64
C ARG A 148 -20.43 17.09 0.11
N ILE A 149 -19.62 16.24 0.73
CA ILE A 149 -18.40 16.62 1.44
C ILE A 149 -17.17 15.98 0.80
N PRO A 150 -15.99 16.60 0.95
CA PRO A 150 -14.76 16.03 0.41
C PRO A 150 -14.32 14.78 1.16
N VAL A 151 -13.60 13.91 0.49
CA VAL A 151 -13.11 12.64 1.04
C VAL A 151 -11.68 12.83 1.55
N TRP A 152 -11.48 12.59 2.84
CA TRP A 152 -10.15 12.61 3.45
C TRP A 152 -9.30 11.41 2.97
N PRO A 153 -7.99 11.52 2.76
CA PRO A 153 -7.13 12.69 3.00
C PRO A 153 -6.85 13.54 1.74
N THR A 154 -7.45 13.21 0.62
CA THR A 154 -7.20 13.93 -0.65
C THR A 154 -8.12 15.12 -0.86
N PHE A 155 -9.19 15.21 -0.05
CA PHE A 155 -10.22 16.23 -0.13
C PHE A 155 -10.92 16.35 -1.48
N GLN A 156 -10.95 15.25 -2.24
CA GLN A 156 -11.66 15.14 -3.51
C GLN A 156 -13.17 15.03 -3.28
N PHE A 157 -13.94 15.62 -4.20
CA PHE A 157 -15.38 15.44 -4.27
C PHE A 157 -15.75 14.42 -5.33
N PHE A 158 -16.66 13.52 -4.99
CA PHE A 158 -17.19 12.52 -5.89
C PHE A 158 -18.70 12.69 -6.07
N ARG A 159 -19.19 12.26 -7.22
CA ARG A 159 -20.64 12.21 -7.51
C ARG A 159 -20.97 10.95 -8.29
N ILE A 160 -22.24 10.56 -8.28
CA ILE A 160 -22.73 9.56 -9.22
C ILE A 160 -22.58 10.12 -10.64
N SER A 161 -21.96 9.34 -11.52
CA SER A 161 -21.80 9.73 -12.92
C SER A 161 -23.15 9.69 -13.64
N ARG A 162 -23.40 10.70 -14.44
CA ARG A 162 -24.60 10.77 -15.29
C ARG A 162 -24.40 10.04 -16.59
#